data_fa4b3a40f4b486eb97cd3c7dc2fd20e6
#
_entry.id   fa4b3a40f4b486eb97cd3c7dc2fd20e6
#
_cell.length_a   1.000
_cell.length_b   1.000
_cell.length_c   1.000
_cell.angle_alpha   90.00
_cell.angle_beta   90.00
_cell.angle_gamma   90.00
#
_symmetry.space_group_name_H-M   'P 1'
#
loop_
_entity.id
_entity.type
_entity.pdbx_description
1 polymer ?
#
loop_
_entity_poly.entity_id
_entity_poly.type
_entity_poly.pdbx_seq_one_letter_code
_entity_poly.pdbx_strand_id
1 'polypeptide(L)'
;MNFDMVKLQKAIALLAQQFQPEKVILFGSWAYGEPNPNSDVDLCVIKNTPNTRSLAREIDSSLFPRPFPIDLLVMTPKQMNDRLAINDYFVTEIIQKGKLLYAKR
;
A
#
# COMPACT_ATOMS: atom_id res chain seq x y z
N MET A 1 6.18 19.07 -5.19
CA MET A 1 6.63 17.83 -5.85
C MET A 1 5.50 17.30 -6.69
N ASN A 2 5.77 16.96 -7.91
CA ASN A 2 4.77 16.30 -8.71
C ASN A 2 4.81 14.80 -8.44
N PHE A 3 3.65 14.25 -8.19
CA PHE A 3 3.51 12.82 -8.02
C PHE A 3 3.82 12.10 -9.34
N ASP A 4 4.81 11.22 -9.31
CA ASP A 4 5.25 10.51 -10.52
C ASP A 4 4.74 9.07 -10.48
N MET A 5 3.65 8.83 -11.19
CA MET A 5 3.03 7.51 -11.25
C MET A 5 3.95 6.46 -11.89
N VAL A 6 4.79 6.86 -12.83
CA VAL A 6 5.73 5.92 -13.47
C VAL A 6 6.75 5.41 -12.45
N LYS A 7 7.29 6.31 -11.61
CA LYS A 7 8.21 5.91 -10.55
C LYS A 7 7.52 5.01 -9.52
N LEU A 8 6.27 5.34 -9.18
CA LEU A 8 5.51 4.52 -8.26
C LEU A 8 5.28 3.13 -8.84
N GLN A 9 4.88 3.03 -10.10
CA GLN A 9 4.65 1.73 -10.74
C GLN A 9 5.90 0.89 -10.80
N LYS A 10 7.07 1.50 -11.01
CA LYS A 10 8.34 0.77 -10.98
C LYS A 10 8.63 0.22 -9.59
N ALA A 11 8.39 1.02 -8.55
CA ALA A 11 8.58 0.58 -7.16
C ALA A 11 7.62 -0.57 -6.84
N ILE A 12 6.37 -0.48 -7.26
CA ILE A 12 5.37 -1.53 -7.05
C ILE A 12 5.76 -2.82 -7.80
N ALA A 13 6.27 -2.70 -9.02
CA ALA A 13 6.70 -3.88 -9.78
C ALA A 13 7.83 -4.64 -9.06
N LEU A 14 8.80 -3.91 -8.51
CA LEU A 14 9.89 -4.53 -7.74
C LEU A 14 9.37 -5.16 -6.46
N LEU A 15 8.47 -4.48 -5.75
CA LEU A 15 7.85 -5.00 -4.55
C LEU A 15 7.07 -6.28 -4.85
N ALA A 16 6.29 -6.27 -5.93
CA ALA A 16 5.49 -7.43 -6.33
C ALA A 16 6.36 -8.62 -6.69
N GLN A 17 7.46 -8.37 -7.41
CA GLN A 17 8.38 -9.43 -7.80
C GLN A 17 9.07 -10.06 -6.59
N GLN A 18 9.48 -9.23 -5.64
CA GLN A 18 10.25 -9.68 -4.48
C GLN A 18 9.38 -10.31 -3.40
N PHE A 19 8.22 -9.73 -3.13
CA PHE A 19 7.38 -10.13 -1.98
C PHE A 19 6.12 -10.87 -2.37
N GLN A 20 5.69 -10.79 -3.62
CA GLN A 20 4.51 -11.49 -4.15
C GLN A 20 3.25 -11.28 -3.28
N PRO A 21 2.86 -10.02 -3.03
CA PRO A 21 1.66 -9.74 -2.26
C PRO A 21 0.42 -10.13 -3.03
N GLU A 22 -0.71 -10.25 -2.34
CA GLU A 22 -1.97 -10.48 -3.02
C GLU A 22 -2.47 -9.21 -3.70
N LYS A 23 -2.34 -8.07 -3.02
CA LYS A 23 -2.74 -6.77 -3.57
C LYS A 23 -1.86 -5.67 -3.02
N VAL A 24 -1.72 -4.60 -3.80
CA VAL A 24 -1.14 -3.33 -3.35
C VAL A 24 -2.11 -2.24 -3.74
N ILE A 25 -2.56 -1.47 -2.77
CA ILE A 25 -3.59 -0.43 -2.94
C ILE A 25 -3.02 0.92 -2.53
N LEU A 26 -3.10 1.90 -3.42
CA LEU A 26 -2.80 3.30 -3.08
C LEU A 26 -4.01 3.88 -2.37
N PHE A 27 -3.80 4.47 -1.18
CA PHE A 27 -4.87 5.11 -0.45
C PHE A 27 -4.42 6.47 0.06
N GLY A 28 -5.25 7.13 0.85
CA GLY A 28 -4.91 8.42 1.41
C GLY A 28 -4.99 9.56 0.41
N SER A 29 -4.27 10.65 0.68
CA SER A 29 -4.43 11.90 -0.04
C SER A 29 -4.14 11.79 -1.54
N TRP A 30 -3.17 10.96 -1.95
CA TRP A 30 -2.83 10.81 -3.36
C TRP A 30 -3.84 9.94 -4.14
N ALA A 31 -4.71 9.23 -3.44
CA ALA A 31 -5.74 8.40 -4.09
C ALA A 31 -7.09 9.10 -4.15
N TYR A 32 -7.53 9.68 -3.03
CA TYR A 32 -8.88 10.25 -2.92
C TYR A 32 -8.97 11.48 -2.02
N GLY A 33 -7.85 11.98 -1.54
CA GLY A 33 -7.80 13.19 -0.72
C GLY A 33 -7.33 14.40 -1.51
N GLU A 34 -6.83 15.39 -0.79
CA GLU A 34 -6.25 16.59 -1.37
C GLU A 34 -4.75 16.62 -1.06
N PRO A 35 -3.91 16.00 -1.91
CA PRO A 35 -2.50 15.94 -1.62
C PRO A 35 -1.82 17.30 -1.78
N ASN A 36 -0.76 17.50 -1.00
CA ASN A 36 0.14 18.62 -1.18
C ASN A 36 1.55 18.07 -1.47
N PRO A 37 2.52 18.93 -1.84
CA PRO A 37 3.85 18.45 -2.21
C PRO A 37 4.56 17.65 -1.11
N ASN A 38 4.15 17.81 0.15
CA ASN A 38 4.78 17.10 1.28
C ASN A 38 3.99 15.88 1.74
N SER A 39 2.90 15.54 1.05
CA SER A 39 2.10 14.37 1.42
C SER A 39 2.84 13.08 1.11
N ASP A 40 2.84 12.14 2.06
CA ASP A 40 3.37 10.81 1.83
C ASP A 40 2.48 10.02 0.89
N VAL A 41 3.08 9.09 0.17
CA VAL A 41 2.33 8.12 -0.63
C VAL A 41 1.96 6.95 0.28
N ASP A 42 0.67 6.75 0.50
CA ASP A 42 0.17 5.71 1.40
C ASP A 42 -0.14 4.44 0.61
N LEU A 43 0.51 3.35 0.96
CA LEU A 43 0.33 2.05 0.30
C LEU A 43 -0.14 1.01 1.30
N CYS A 44 -1.21 0.29 0.94
CA CYS A 44 -1.67 -0.87 1.69
C CYS A 44 -1.25 -2.12 0.94
N VAL A 45 -0.41 -2.93 1.57
CA VAL A 45 0.07 -4.21 1.01
C VAL A 45 -0.68 -5.33 1.71
N ILE A 46 -1.42 -6.13 0.95
CA ILE A 46 -2.16 -7.26 1.48
C ILE A 46 -1.40 -8.53 1.16
N LYS A 47 -0.94 -9.22 2.19
CA LYS A 47 -0.19 -10.47 2.06
C LYS A 47 -0.34 -11.32 3.30
N ASN A 48 -0.51 -12.61 3.10
CA ASN A 48 -0.53 -13.55 4.22
C ASN A 48 0.88 -13.63 4.82
N THR A 49 0.98 -13.34 6.11
CA THR A 49 2.25 -13.33 6.83
C THR A 49 1.99 -13.55 8.31
N PRO A 50 2.90 -14.21 9.05
CA PRO A 50 2.74 -14.36 10.50
C PRO A 50 2.99 -13.05 11.26
N ASN A 51 3.65 -12.05 10.64
CA ASN A 51 3.98 -10.80 11.33
C ASN A 51 3.99 -9.64 10.33
N THR A 52 2.92 -8.85 10.35
CA THR A 52 2.76 -7.74 9.41
C THR A 52 3.76 -6.62 9.66
N ARG A 53 4.15 -6.38 10.92
CA ARG A 53 5.15 -5.35 11.23
C ARG A 53 6.52 -5.70 10.70
N SER A 54 6.90 -6.97 10.83
CA SER A 54 8.19 -7.46 10.32
C SER A 54 8.23 -7.36 8.80
N LEU A 55 7.14 -7.77 8.15
CA LEU A 55 7.06 -7.67 6.70
C LEU A 55 7.09 -6.22 6.22
N ALA A 56 6.40 -5.32 6.94
CA ALA A 56 6.44 -3.90 6.60
C ALA A 56 7.86 -3.35 6.64
N ARG A 57 8.65 -3.74 7.65
CA ARG A 57 10.05 -3.31 7.74
C ARG A 57 10.89 -3.86 6.60
N GLU A 58 10.68 -5.12 6.22
CA GLU A 58 11.40 -5.73 5.11
C GLU A 58 11.10 -5.01 3.79
N ILE A 59 9.83 -4.74 3.53
CA ILE A 59 9.40 -4.03 2.33
C ILE A 59 9.98 -2.62 2.33
N ASP A 60 9.88 -1.93 3.45
CA ASP A 60 10.38 -0.57 3.59
C ASP A 60 11.86 -0.50 3.28
N SER A 61 12.64 -1.43 3.81
CA SER A 61 14.08 -1.50 3.57
C SER A 61 14.42 -1.77 2.11
N SER A 62 13.57 -2.52 1.40
CA SER A 62 13.81 -2.88 0.01
C SER A 62 13.53 -1.73 -0.96
N LEU A 63 12.83 -0.69 -0.53
CA LEU A 63 12.41 0.43 -1.38
C LEU A 63 13.43 1.56 -1.45
N PHE A 64 14.67 1.33 -1.01
CA PHE A 64 15.72 2.34 -1.13
C PHE A 64 16.50 2.20 -2.42
N PRO A 65 16.90 3.33 -3.05
CA PRO A 65 16.46 4.70 -2.72
C PRO A 65 15.00 4.91 -3.12
N ARG A 66 14.26 5.63 -2.26
CA ARG A 66 12.84 5.88 -2.52
C ARG A 66 12.68 7.03 -3.51
N PRO A 67 11.73 6.92 -4.45
CA PRO A 67 11.45 8.03 -5.36
C PRO A 67 10.76 9.20 -4.65
N PHE A 68 10.04 8.93 -3.54
CA PHE A 68 9.35 9.90 -2.70
C PHE A 68 9.00 9.24 -1.37
N PRO A 69 8.58 10.01 -0.35
CA PRO A 69 8.19 9.39 0.92
C PRO A 69 7.03 8.43 0.76
N ILE A 70 7.17 7.24 1.32
CA ILE A 70 6.18 6.17 1.25
C ILE A 70 5.86 5.72 2.68
N ASP A 71 4.57 5.63 2.98
CA ASP A 71 4.06 5.08 4.23
C ASP A 71 3.39 3.75 3.94
N LEU A 72 3.87 2.69 4.57
CA LEU A 72 3.41 1.33 4.30
C LEU A 72 2.51 0.82 5.41
N LEU A 73 1.34 0.32 5.03
CA LEU A 73 0.46 -0.44 5.89
C LEU A 73 0.39 -1.87 5.34
N VAL A 74 0.77 -2.86 6.14
CA VAL A 74 0.68 -4.27 5.75
C VAL A 74 -0.45 -4.92 6.53
N MET A 75 -1.35 -5.59 5.82
CA MET A 75 -2.45 -6.34 6.41
C MET A 75 -2.53 -7.73 5.79
N THR A 76 -2.93 -8.72 6.58
CA THR A 76 -3.26 -10.02 6.02
C THR A 76 -4.66 -9.97 5.42
N PRO A 77 -4.98 -10.89 4.47
CA PRO A 77 -6.36 -11.00 3.97
C PRO A 77 -7.38 -11.20 5.09
N LYS A 78 -7.03 -11.99 6.11
CA LYS A 78 -7.92 -12.20 7.25
C LYS A 78 -8.17 -10.92 8.03
N GLN A 79 -7.12 -10.17 8.32
CA GLN A 79 -7.26 -8.88 9.02
C GLN A 79 -8.14 -7.92 8.22
N MET A 80 -7.92 -7.86 6.91
CA MET A 80 -8.72 -7.01 6.03
C MET A 80 -10.20 -7.42 6.10
N ASN A 81 -10.49 -8.71 5.96
CA ASN A 81 -11.86 -9.22 5.97
C ASN A 81 -12.52 -8.99 7.34
N ASP A 82 -11.81 -9.23 8.42
CA ASP A 82 -12.34 -9.02 9.78
C ASP A 82 -12.71 -7.56 10.00
N ARG A 83 -11.88 -6.63 9.54
CA ARG A 83 -12.15 -5.20 9.67
C ARG A 83 -13.33 -4.76 8.81
N LEU A 84 -13.42 -5.27 7.59
CA LEU A 84 -14.56 -4.98 6.72
C LEU A 84 -15.87 -5.48 7.33
N ALA A 85 -15.83 -6.66 7.98
CA ALA A 85 -17.02 -7.25 8.58
C ALA A 85 -17.60 -6.41 9.72
N ILE A 86 -16.78 -5.65 10.42
CA ILE A 86 -17.23 -4.75 11.48
C ILE A 86 -17.41 -3.32 11.03
N ASN A 87 -17.42 -3.09 9.71
CA ASN A 87 -17.60 -1.76 9.11
C ASN A 87 -16.54 -0.76 9.58
N ASP A 88 -15.29 -1.20 9.71
CA ASP A 88 -14.18 -0.31 10.02
C ASP A 88 -14.08 0.76 8.93
N TYR A 89 -14.26 2.01 9.31
CA TYR A 89 -14.32 3.11 8.34
C TYR A 89 -13.03 3.25 7.54
N PHE A 90 -11.88 3.16 8.20
CA PHE A 90 -10.58 3.33 7.56
C PHE A 90 -10.35 2.27 6.48
N VAL A 91 -10.56 1.01 6.82
CA VAL A 91 -10.35 -0.11 5.89
C VAL A 91 -11.37 -0.08 4.77
N THR A 92 -12.63 0.22 5.10
CA THR A 92 -13.69 0.34 4.09
C THR A 92 -13.33 1.42 3.07
N GLU A 93 -12.81 2.55 3.53
CA GLU A 93 -12.40 3.63 2.64
C GLU A 93 -11.25 3.22 1.73
N ILE A 94 -10.27 2.48 2.26
CA ILE A 94 -9.16 1.96 1.44
C ILE A 94 -9.69 1.12 0.30
N ILE A 95 -10.61 0.20 0.59
CA ILE A 95 -11.14 -0.72 -0.41
C ILE A 95 -12.04 -0.01 -1.42
N GLN A 96 -12.90 0.90 -0.96
CA GLN A 96 -13.88 1.55 -1.84
C GLN A 96 -13.29 2.69 -2.65
N LYS A 97 -12.36 3.46 -2.09
CA LYS A 97 -11.84 4.66 -2.71
C LYS A 97 -10.39 4.55 -3.15
N GLY A 98 -9.65 3.57 -2.64
CA GLY A 98 -8.26 3.38 -3.00
C GLY A 98 -8.10 2.93 -4.45
N LYS A 99 -6.88 3.09 -4.97
CA LYS A 99 -6.54 2.66 -6.32
C LYS A 99 -5.75 1.36 -6.24
N LEU A 100 -6.27 0.32 -6.88
CA LEU A 100 -5.58 -0.96 -6.96
C LEU A 100 -4.40 -0.83 -7.94
N LEU A 101 -3.18 -0.94 -7.42
CA LEU A 101 -1.97 -0.83 -8.22
C LEU A 101 -1.43 -2.19 -8.66
N TYR A 102 -1.74 -3.23 -7.91
CA TYR A 102 -1.29 -4.59 -8.21
C TYR A 102 -2.25 -5.59 -7.59
N ALA A 103 -2.54 -6.64 -8.32
CA ALA A 103 -3.31 -7.78 -7.82
C ALA A 103 -2.71 -9.06 -8.37
N LYS A 104 -2.44 -10.01 -7.47
CA LYS A 104 -1.94 -11.32 -7.85
C LYS A 104 -3.03 -12.10 -8.59
N ARG A 105 -2.63 -12.77 -9.63
CA ARG A 105 -3.53 -13.63 -10.39
C ARG A 105 -3.63 -15.03 -9.79
#